data_162553f3b0f2b661f0e10fc7fd39bc39
#
_entry.id   162553f3b0f2b661f0e10fc7fd39bc39
#
_cell.length_a   1.000
_cell.length_b   1.000
_cell.length_c   1.000
_cell.angle_alpha   90.00
_cell.angle_beta   90.00
_cell.angle_gamma   90.00
#
_symmetry.space_group_name_H-M   'P 1'
#
loop_
_entity.id
_entity.type
_entity.pdbx_description
1 polymer ?
#
loop_
_entity_poly.entity_id
_entity_poly.type
_entity_poly.pdbx_seq_one_letter_code
_entity_poly.pdbx_strand_id
1 'polypeptide(L)'
;SGRLTEEEQSVLLALQLYAIHQQGKSQSVNSRDREDRFERVIRKLRIGGESQAIDRRFNTLITATEFTEFSHHLRQLIKLLRSKLSDVKINYPALAEDLYWYQRGYSENIVLRWGKAYYSSQEDIKEQVND
;
A
#
# COMPACT_ATOMS: atom_id res chain seq x y z
N SER A 1 -17.48 -12.49 21.51
CA SER A 1 -17.36 -11.13 22.03
C SER A 1 -17.66 -10.04 21.02
N GLY A 2 -17.94 -10.33 19.77
CA GLY A 2 -18.31 -9.36 18.75
C GLY A 2 -17.17 -8.56 18.17
N ARG A 3 -15.94 -8.76 18.60
CA ARG A 3 -14.79 -8.09 18.01
C ARG A 3 -14.27 -8.88 16.82
N LEU A 4 -13.84 -8.15 15.78
CA LEU A 4 -13.21 -8.76 14.62
C LEU A 4 -11.84 -9.32 15.00
N THR A 5 -11.50 -10.46 14.43
CA THR A 5 -10.13 -10.99 14.52
C THR A 5 -9.19 -10.12 13.69
N GLU A 6 -7.89 -10.28 13.89
CA GLU A 6 -6.88 -9.57 13.08
C GLU A 6 -6.99 -9.93 11.60
N GLU A 7 -7.29 -11.19 11.30
CA GLU A 7 -7.52 -11.63 9.93
C GLU A 7 -8.74 -10.92 9.33
N GLU A 8 -9.85 -10.90 10.07
CA GLU A 8 -11.08 -10.23 9.62
C GLU A 8 -10.86 -8.74 9.43
N GLN A 9 -10.16 -8.09 10.34
CA GLN A 9 -9.82 -6.67 10.25
C GLN A 9 -8.98 -6.37 9.02
N SER A 10 -8.02 -7.24 8.71
CA SER A 10 -7.14 -7.08 7.56
C SER A 10 -7.90 -7.19 6.25
N VAL A 11 -8.77 -8.20 6.14
CA VAL A 11 -9.61 -8.39 4.96
C VAL A 11 -10.58 -7.23 4.80
N LEU A 12 -11.24 -6.83 5.89
CA LEU A 12 -12.20 -5.72 5.86
C LEU A 12 -11.53 -4.43 5.41
N LEU A 13 -10.35 -4.10 5.96
CA LEU A 13 -9.63 -2.91 5.57
C LEU A 13 -9.23 -2.97 4.08
N ALA A 14 -8.70 -4.11 3.63
CA ALA A 14 -8.33 -4.27 2.23
C ALA A 14 -9.53 -4.07 1.30
N LEU A 15 -10.71 -4.60 1.68
CA LEU A 15 -11.93 -4.43 0.91
C LEU A 15 -12.39 -2.96 0.91
N GLN A 16 -12.26 -2.26 2.03
CA GLN A 16 -12.59 -0.84 2.11
C GLN A 16 -11.68 0.00 1.21
N LEU A 17 -10.39 -0.30 1.23
CA LEU A 17 -9.41 0.39 0.38
C LEU A 17 -9.68 0.11 -1.11
N TYR A 18 -9.98 -1.15 -1.43
CA TYR A 18 -10.38 -1.52 -2.79
C TYR A 18 -11.61 -0.72 -3.23
N ALA A 19 -12.64 -0.63 -2.37
CA ALA A 19 -13.86 0.10 -2.70
C ALA A 19 -13.60 1.59 -2.96
N ILE A 20 -12.73 2.21 -2.15
CA ILE A 20 -12.32 3.60 -2.35
C ILE A 20 -11.62 3.75 -3.71
N HIS A 21 -10.68 2.87 -4.01
CA HIS A 21 -9.90 2.90 -5.25
C HIS A 21 -10.78 2.65 -6.48
N GLN A 22 -11.71 1.70 -6.37
CA GLN A 22 -12.59 1.29 -7.47
C GLN A 22 -13.65 2.33 -7.82
N GLN A 23 -13.96 3.24 -6.92
CA GLN A 23 -15.05 4.19 -7.08
C GLN A 23 -14.90 5.01 -8.36
N GLY A 24 -15.94 4.98 -9.21
CA GLY A 24 -15.94 5.73 -10.44
C GLY A 24 -15.12 5.15 -11.59
N LYS A 25 -14.61 3.93 -11.45
CA LYS A 25 -13.79 3.28 -12.47
C LYS A 25 -14.54 2.10 -13.08
N SER A 26 -14.44 1.95 -14.40
CA SER A 26 -15.12 0.88 -15.13
C SER A 26 -14.29 -0.42 -15.17
N GLN A 27 -12.97 -0.32 -15.06
CA GLN A 27 -12.09 -1.47 -15.04
C GLN A 27 -11.74 -1.82 -13.59
N SER A 28 -11.52 -3.11 -13.33
CA SER A 28 -11.11 -3.53 -11.99
C SER A 28 -9.75 -2.93 -11.62
N VAL A 29 -9.65 -2.39 -10.41
CA VAL A 29 -8.39 -1.87 -9.87
C VAL A 29 -7.62 -2.92 -9.08
N ASN A 30 -8.14 -4.15 -9.01
CA ASN A 30 -7.42 -5.24 -8.34
C ASN A 30 -6.50 -5.96 -9.32
N SER A 31 -5.37 -6.40 -8.80
CA SER A 31 -4.37 -7.17 -9.53
C SER A 31 -3.86 -8.29 -8.62
N ARG A 32 -3.29 -9.33 -9.23
CA ARG A 32 -2.59 -10.39 -8.50
C ARG A 32 -1.10 -10.40 -8.82
N ASP A 33 -0.65 -9.42 -9.59
CA ASP A 33 0.75 -9.33 -10.00
C ASP A 33 1.60 -8.79 -8.85
N ARG A 34 2.79 -9.35 -8.71
CA ARG A 34 3.78 -8.89 -7.74
C ARG A 34 4.16 -7.43 -7.97
N GLU A 35 4.20 -7.02 -9.25
CA GLU A 35 4.55 -5.65 -9.62
C GLU A 35 3.53 -4.62 -9.12
N ASP A 36 2.31 -5.07 -8.80
CA ASP A 36 1.23 -4.20 -8.36
C ASP A 36 1.04 -4.21 -6.83
N ARG A 37 2.02 -4.67 -6.09
CA ARG A 37 2.01 -4.53 -4.64
C ARG A 37 1.96 -3.05 -4.28
N PHE A 38 1.24 -2.70 -3.22
CA PHE A 38 1.03 -1.32 -2.81
C PHE A 38 2.33 -0.51 -2.77
N GLU A 39 3.37 -1.05 -2.16
CA GLU A 39 4.64 -0.36 -1.98
C GLU A 39 5.35 -0.05 -3.30
N ARG A 40 5.10 -0.84 -4.33
CA ARG A 40 5.65 -0.62 -5.66
C ARG A 40 4.83 0.38 -6.47
N VAL A 41 3.51 0.34 -6.30
CA VAL A 41 2.60 1.23 -7.01
C VAL A 41 2.70 2.66 -6.46
N ILE A 42 2.73 2.83 -5.13
CA ILE A 42 2.80 4.14 -4.51
C ILE A 42 4.08 4.90 -4.92
N ARG A 43 5.14 4.18 -5.20
CA ARG A 43 6.40 4.76 -5.68
C ARG A 43 6.20 5.57 -6.97
N LYS A 44 5.22 5.20 -7.80
CA LYS A 44 4.94 5.91 -9.06
C LYS A 44 4.51 7.35 -8.82
N LEU A 45 4.00 7.68 -7.64
CA LEU A 45 3.64 9.05 -7.29
C LEU A 45 4.86 9.97 -7.17
N ARG A 46 6.04 9.41 -6.88
CA ARG A 46 7.28 10.19 -6.75
C ARG A 46 7.76 10.74 -8.10
N ILE A 47 7.44 10.06 -9.18
CA ILE A 47 7.97 10.35 -10.52
C ILE A 47 7.36 11.62 -11.09
N GLY A 48 6.22 12.09 -10.57
CA GLY A 48 5.49 13.24 -11.10
C GLY A 48 5.96 14.62 -10.66
N GLY A 49 7.10 14.74 -9.95
CA GLY A 49 7.66 16.03 -9.57
C GLY A 49 7.26 16.55 -8.20
N GLU A 50 6.44 15.83 -7.46
CA GLU A 50 6.02 16.18 -6.09
C GLU A 50 6.59 15.22 -5.05
N SER A 51 7.78 14.68 -5.32
CA SER A 51 8.37 13.62 -4.50
C SER A 51 8.48 13.99 -3.02
N GLN A 52 8.77 15.25 -2.71
CA GLN A 52 8.94 15.69 -1.32
C GLN A 52 7.66 15.55 -0.50
N ALA A 53 6.53 15.96 -1.07
CA ALA A 53 5.22 15.84 -0.40
C ALA A 53 4.80 14.37 -0.25
N ILE A 54 5.03 13.57 -1.28
CA ILE A 54 4.69 12.14 -1.26
C ILE A 54 5.58 11.40 -0.26
N ASP A 55 6.88 11.69 -0.25
CA ASP A 55 7.82 11.08 0.70
C ASP A 55 7.40 11.36 2.14
N ARG A 56 6.96 12.58 2.42
CA ARG A 56 6.49 12.94 3.76
C ARG A 56 5.28 12.11 4.18
N ARG A 57 4.33 11.94 3.27
CA ARG A 57 3.13 11.12 3.53
C ARG A 57 3.48 9.65 3.70
N PHE A 58 4.39 9.16 2.87
CA PHE A 58 4.83 7.77 2.98
C PHE A 58 5.58 7.53 4.29
N ASN A 59 6.46 8.46 4.68
CA ASN A 59 7.19 8.35 5.94
C ASN A 59 6.24 8.38 7.13
N THR A 60 5.19 9.19 7.08
CA THR A 60 4.16 9.22 8.12
C THR A 60 3.48 7.86 8.24
N LEU A 61 3.20 7.22 7.10
CA LEU A 61 2.61 5.88 7.08
C LEU A 61 3.50 4.85 7.77
N ILE A 62 4.76 4.75 7.34
CA ILE A 62 5.65 3.67 7.81
C ILE A 62 6.19 3.90 9.21
N THR A 63 6.07 5.10 9.76
CA THR A 63 6.48 5.40 11.14
C THR A 63 5.32 5.38 12.12
N ALA A 64 4.10 5.07 11.66
CA ALA A 64 2.95 4.88 12.54
C ALA A 64 3.22 3.74 13.51
N THR A 65 2.83 3.91 14.78
CA THR A 65 3.10 2.93 15.82
C THR A 65 1.90 2.03 16.13
N GLU A 66 0.72 2.39 15.66
CA GLU A 66 -0.51 1.64 15.90
C GLU A 66 -1.24 1.36 14.59
N PHE A 67 -1.96 0.24 14.56
CA PHE A 67 -2.69 -0.19 13.38
C PHE A 67 -3.75 0.83 12.92
N THR A 68 -4.46 1.45 13.88
CA THR A 68 -5.48 2.45 13.56
C THR A 68 -4.86 3.65 12.84
N GLU A 69 -3.73 4.13 13.33
CA GLU A 69 -2.99 5.23 12.72
C GLU A 69 -2.47 4.83 11.34
N PHE A 70 -1.86 3.65 11.25
CA PHE A 70 -1.37 3.10 10.00
C PHE A 70 -2.49 3.02 8.96
N SER A 71 -3.65 2.52 9.36
CA SER A 71 -4.83 2.39 8.50
C SER A 71 -5.33 3.74 7.99
N HIS A 72 -5.31 4.75 8.85
CA HIS A 72 -5.72 6.10 8.47
C HIS A 72 -4.82 6.66 7.37
N HIS A 73 -3.51 6.58 7.56
CA HIS A 73 -2.56 7.08 6.57
C HIS A 73 -2.61 6.28 5.27
N LEU A 74 -2.84 5.00 5.37
CA LEU A 74 -2.99 4.13 4.20
C LEU A 74 -4.20 4.56 3.36
N ARG A 75 -5.34 4.86 4.01
CA ARG A 75 -6.53 5.36 3.32
C ARG A 75 -6.24 6.66 2.57
N GLN A 76 -5.51 7.58 3.21
CA GLN A 76 -5.18 8.85 2.59
C GLN A 76 -4.32 8.65 1.34
N LEU A 77 -3.37 7.73 1.39
CA LEU A 77 -2.52 7.43 0.24
C LEU A 77 -3.29 6.75 -0.90
N ILE A 78 -4.23 5.87 -0.58
CA ILE A 78 -5.08 5.23 -1.61
C ILE A 78 -5.95 6.29 -2.30
N LYS A 79 -6.51 7.22 -1.55
CA LYS A 79 -7.30 8.33 -2.11
C LYS A 79 -6.45 9.20 -3.04
N LEU A 80 -5.23 9.50 -2.63
CA LEU A 80 -4.30 10.28 -3.42
C LEU A 80 -3.90 9.54 -4.69
N LEU A 81 -3.58 8.25 -4.57
CA LEU A 81 -3.25 7.39 -5.69
C LEU A 81 -4.38 7.39 -6.73
N ARG A 82 -5.62 7.21 -6.27
CA ARG A 82 -6.80 7.20 -7.13
C ARG A 82 -6.93 8.51 -7.92
N SER A 83 -6.67 9.64 -7.28
CA SER A 83 -6.81 10.95 -7.92
C SER A 83 -5.67 11.29 -8.87
N LYS A 84 -4.46 10.79 -8.61
CA LYS A 84 -3.26 11.14 -9.36
C LYS A 84 -2.90 10.13 -10.47
N LEU A 85 -3.21 8.86 -10.25
CA LEU A 85 -2.83 7.78 -11.16
C LEU A 85 -4.08 6.99 -11.55
N SER A 86 -4.69 7.37 -12.67
CA SER A 86 -6.01 6.84 -13.08
C SER A 86 -5.99 5.36 -13.48
N ASP A 87 -4.87 4.87 -13.98
CA ASP A 87 -4.82 3.55 -14.61
C ASP A 87 -4.06 2.49 -13.82
N VAL A 88 -3.69 2.80 -12.57
CA VAL A 88 -2.95 1.83 -11.77
C VAL A 88 -3.87 0.85 -11.07
N LYS A 89 -3.35 -0.35 -10.86
CA LYS A 89 -3.99 -1.40 -10.06
C LYS A 89 -3.16 -1.65 -8.83
N ILE A 90 -3.79 -2.23 -7.81
CA ILE A 90 -3.10 -2.66 -6.61
C ILE A 90 -3.43 -4.12 -6.36
N ASN A 91 -2.43 -4.88 -5.95
CA ASN A 91 -2.60 -6.26 -5.51
C ASN A 91 -3.19 -6.25 -4.10
N TYR A 92 -4.52 -6.20 -4.02
CA TYR A 92 -5.23 -6.15 -2.75
C TYR A 92 -5.11 -7.44 -1.93
N PRO A 93 -5.07 -8.64 -2.55
CA PRO A 93 -4.78 -9.84 -1.75
C PRO A 93 -3.45 -9.77 -1.01
N ALA A 94 -2.39 -9.29 -1.68
CA ALA A 94 -1.08 -9.11 -1.04
C ALA A 94 -1.14 -8.05 0.06
N LEU A 95 -1.90 -6.98 -0.17
CA LEU A 95 -2.09 -5.93 0.83
C LEU A 95 -2.78 -6.48 2.07
N ALA A 96 -3.84 -7.27 1.90
CA ALA A 96 -4.56 -7.90 3.02
C ALA A 96 -3.61 -8.77 3.85
N GLU A 97 -2.74 -9.54 3.19
CA GLU A 97 -1.74 -10.37 3.85
C GLU A 97 -0.75 -9.52 4.66
N ASP A 98 -0.24 -8.43 4.08
CA ASP A 98 0.66 -7.51 4.78
C ASP A 98 -0.01 -6.89 6.00
N LEU A 99 -1.29 -6.52 5.89
CA LEU A 99 -2.04 -5.96 7.01
C LEU A 99 -2.23 -6.97 8.14
N TYR A 100 -2.44 -8.23 7.79
CA TYR A 100 -2.52 -9.32 8.77
C TYR A 100 -1.21 -9.45 9.55
N TRP A 101 -0.10 -9.59 8.85
CA TRP A 101 1.20 -9.74 9.50
C TRP A 101 1.62 -8.50 10.28
N TYR A 102 1.24 -7.32 9.79
CA TYR A 102 1.46 -6.08 10.55
C TYR A 102 0.86 -6.18 11.95
N GLN A 103 -0.37 -6.69 12.04
CA GLN A 103 -1.07 -6.82 13.32
C GLN A 103 -0.53 -7.97 14.19
N ARG A 104 0.14 -8.93 13.57
CA ARG A 104 0.63 -10.14 14.26
C ARG A 104 2.06 -10.02 14.77
N GLY A 105 2.56 -8.81 14.92
CA GLY A 105 3.88 -8.55 15.48
C GLY A 105 5.00 -8.38 14.46
N TYR A 106 4.67 -8.31 13.17
CA TYR A 106 5.67 -8.18 12.11
C TYR A 106 5.63 -6.79 11.44
N SER A 107 5.12 -5.78 12.17
CA SER A 107 5.01 -4.42 11.62
C SER A 107 6.34 -3.87 11.14
N GLU A 108 7.43 -4.10 11.89
CA GLU A 108 8.75 -3.63 11.50
C GLU A 108 9.23 -4.27 10.20
N ASN A 109 8.96 -5.56 10.02
CA ASN A 109 9.31 -6.27 8.79
C ASN A 109 8.54 -5.73 7.60
N ILE A 110 7.25 -5.48 7.78
CA ILE A 110 6.38 -4.95 6.72
C ILE A 110 6.84 -3.55 6.30
N VAL A 111 7.01 -2.63 7.25
CA VAL A 111 7.39 -1.25 6.91
C VAL A 111 8.80 -1.18 6.34
N LEU A 112 9.71 -2.06 6.76
CA LEU A 112 11.07 -2.11 6.19
C LEU A 112 11.01 -2.54 4.71
N ARG A 113 10.25 -3.57 4.40
CA ARG A 113 10.08 -4.02 3.00
C ARG A 113 9.43 -2.95 2.15
N TRP A 114 8.38 -2.30 2.68
CA TRP A 114 7.71 -1.21 1.97
C TRP A 114 8.66 -0.03 1.73
N GLY A 115 9.46 0.33 2.75
CA GLY A 115 10.42 1.42 2.63
C GLY A 115 11.50 1.15 1.58
N LYS A 116 12.02 -0.08 1.56
CA LYS A 116 13.02 -0.48 0.57
C LYS A 116 12.47 -0.40 -0.86
N ALA A 117 11.25 -0.89 -1.08
CA ALA A 117 10.63 -0.86 -2.40
C ALA A 117 10.32 0.58 -2.83
N TYR A 118 9.79 1.38 -1.92
CA TYR A 118 9.40 2.75 -2.22
C TYR A 118 10.61 3.63 -2.60
N TYR A 119 11.71 3.48 -1.88
CA TYR A 119 12.92 4.30 -2.08
C TYR A 119 13.94 3.70 -3.04
N SER A 120 13.67 2.51 -3.59
CA SER A 120 14.61 1.88 -4.53
C SER A 120 14.62 2.63 -5.86
N SER A 121 15.79 2.61 -6.53
CA SER A 121 15.90 3.11 -7.89
C SER A 121 15.31 2.10 -8.88
N GLN A 122 15.06 2.52 -10.12
CA GLN A 122 14.60 1.61 -11.15
C GLN A 122 15.61 0.50 -11.45
N GLU A 123 16.90 0.81 -11.33
CA GLU A 123 17.96 -0.18 -11.51
C GLU A 123 17.90 -1.25 -10.44
N ASP A 124 17.74 -0.87 -9.19
CA ASP A 124 17.60 -1.79 -8.07
C ASP A 124 16.41 -2.73 -8.27
N ILE A 125 15.29 -2.21 -8.77
CA ILE A 125 14.11 -3.01 -9.02
C ILE A 125 14.37 -4.03 -10.13
N LYS A 126 15.06 -3.64 -11.21
CA LYS A 126 15.41 -4.56 -12.31
C LYS A 126 16.30 -5.68 -11.81
N GLU A 127 17.28 -5.40 -10.96
CA GLU A 127 18.16 -6.41 -10.37
C GLU A 127 17.35 -7.39 -9.52
N GLN A 128 16.42 -6.90 -8.72
CA GLN A 128 15.55 -7.74 -7.89
C GLN A 128 14.65 -8.65 -8.72
N VAL A 129 14.18 -8.18 -9.87
CA VAL A 129 13.32 -8.97 -10.76
C VAL A 129 14.10 -10.03 -11.50
N ASN A 130 15.37 -9.76 -11.82
CA ASN A 130 16.23 -10.70 -12.55
C ASN A 130 16.89 -11.75 -11.66
N ASP A 131 16.88 -11.55 -10.36
CA ASP A 131 17.37 -12.51 -9.39
C ASP A 131 16.29 -13.54 -9.03
#